data_d369e566b46b8ac5d0825748c38a8c41
#
_entry.id   d369e566b46b8ac5d0825748c38a8c41
#
_cell.length_a   1.000
_cell.length_b   1.000
_cell.length_c   1.000
_cell.angle_alpha   90.00
_cell.angle_beta   90.00
_cell.angle_gamma   90.00
#
_symmetry.space_group_name_H-M   'P 1'
#
loop_
_entity.id
_entity.type
_entity.pdbx_description
1 polymer ?
#
loop_
_entity_poly.entity_id
_entity_poly.type
_entity_poly.pdbx_seq_one_letter_code
_entity_poly.pdbx_strand_id
1 'polypeptide(L)'
;MRRIGIYGILSVVLLGLIGCAPGKSDKEESVRLYKEAIVLLGSDSVTIDDCLVAQRLLEQALDADSENIDVYFGKVLNELNLWRPDSAYRTASAAIEKIGETGKNRMKAYFYTVKGFIAYDRGDEADAEKQLSEALSLYESYLTEDPANMDYLLNKSVLLSGLEGKQTALDFIAKSPLKEADKQALIHSLSEFEFRQFGETWRAKHDALVANGQTETN
;
A
#
# COMPACT_ATOMS: atom_id res chain seq x y z
N MET A 1 -47.02 61.99 -27.24
CA MET A 1 -45.74 61.39 -27.66
C MET A 1 -44.75 61.46 -26.48
N ARG A 2 -44.63 60.44 -25.70
CA ARG A 2 -43.65 60.33 -24.58
C ARG A 2 -42.82 59.09 -24.81
N ARG A 3 -41.53 59.27 -25.02
CA ARG A 3 -40.54 58.20 -25.11
C ARG A 3 -40.18 57.75 -23.72
N ILE A 4 -40.41 56.48 -23.38
CA ILE A 4 -40.00 55.84 -22.18
C ILE A 4 -38.68 55.17 -22.50
N GLY A 5 -37.61 55.64 -21.86
CA GLY A 5 -36.27 55.01 -21.93
C GLY A 5 -36.21 53.79 -21.04
N ILE A 6 -35.86 52.67 -21.64
CA ILE A 6 -35.60 51.41 -20.92
C ILE A 6 -34.15 51.43 -20.50
N TYR A 7 -33.90 51.64 -19.20
CA TYR A 7 -32.59 51.37 -18.62
C TYR A 7 -32.52 49.89 -18.29
N GLY A 8 -31.85 49.13 -19.13
CA GLY A 8 -31.48 47.74 -18.84
C GLY A 8 -30.43 47.70 -17.75
N ILE A 9 -30.79 47.17 -16.60
CA ILE A 9 -29.86 46.86 -15.54
C ILE A 9 -29.09 45.60 -15.93
N LEU A 10 -27.84 45.76 -16.36
CA LEU A 10 -26.91 44.67 -16.60
C LEU A 10 -26.39 44.20 -15.24
N SER A 11 -27.07 43.23 -14.63
CA SER A 11 -26.56 42.53 -13.46
C SER A 11 -25.42 41.63 -13.90
N VAL A 12 -24.20 42.11 -13.77
CA VAL A 12 -23.00 41.29 -13.86
C VAL A 12 -22.96 40.37 -12.63
N VAL A 13 -23.43 39.13 -12.79
CA VAL A 13 -23.18 38.07 -11.85
C VAL A 13 -21.70 37.71 -11.96
N LEU A 14 -20.86 38.30 -11.12
CA LEU A 14 -19.51 37.82 -10.88
C LEU A 14 -19.66 36.48 -10.16
N LEU A 15 -19.78 35.40 -10.93
CA LEU A 15 -19.46 34.06 -10.45
C LEU A 15 -17.97 34.09 -10.09
N GLY A 16 -17.68 34.27 -8.80
CA GLY A 16 -16.36 34.06 -8.25
C GLY A 16 -15.96 32.61 -8.56
N LEU A 17 -15.12 32.46 -9.56
CA LEU A 17 -14.28 31.29 -9.68
C LEU A 17 -13.41 31.31 -8.42
N ILE A 18 -13.86 30.61 -7.38
CA ILE A 18 -12.98 30.13 -6.33
C ILE A 18 -12.04 29.17 -7.07
N GLY A 19 -11.00 29.76 -7.66
CA GLY A 19 -9.85 28.98 -8.11
C GLY A 19 -9.34 28.29 -6.87
N CYS A 20 -9.52 26.98 -6.79
CA CYS A 20 -8.69 26.17 -5.93
C CYS A 20 -7.26 26.45 -6.36
N ALA A 21 -6.59 27.36 -5.67
CA ALA A 21 -5.14 27.40 -5.71
C ALA A 21 -4.69 25.97 -5.39
N PRO A 22 -3.68 25.41 -6.08
CA PRO A 22 -3.13 24.11 -5.69
C PRO A 22 -2.79 24.23 -4.20
N GLY A 23 -3.56 23.48 -3.37
CA GLY A 23 -3.54 23.64 -1.94
C GLY A 23 -2.12 23.43 -1.45
N LYS A 24 -1.67 24.33 -0.57
CA LYS A 24 -0.45 24.13 0.20
C LYS A 24 -0.62 22.78 0.88
N SER A 25 0.31 21.84 0.61
CA SER A 25 0.30 20.52 1.25
C SER A 25 0.12 20.69 2.76
N ASP A 26 -0.91 20.08 3.33
CA ASP A 26 -1.15 20.05 4.76
C ASP A 26 -0.63 18.73 5.34
N LYS A 27 0.69 18.69 5.52
CA LYS A 27 1.39 17.49 6.02
C LYS A 27 0.92 17.04 7.40
N GLU A 28 0.57 17.98 8.26
CA GLU A 28 0.10 17.67 9.62
C GLU A 28 -1.26 16.98 9.56
N GLU A 29 -2.15 17.46 8.73
CA GLU A 29 -3.47 16.86 8.52
C GLU A 29 -3.36 15.48 7.87
N SER A 30 -2.51 15.33 6.85
CA SER A 30 -2.23 14.04 6.23
C SER A 30 -1.76 13.00 7.24
N VAL A 31 -0.79 13.36 8.09
CA VAL A 31 -0.26 12.47 9.14
C VAL A 31 -1.32 12.15 10.19
N ARG A 32 -2.16 13.11 10.57
CA ARG A 32 -3.26 12.91 11.54
C ARG A 32 -4.27 11.88 10.99
N LEU A 33 -4.76 12.10 9.77
CA LEU A 33 -5.74 11.23 9.11
C LEU A 33 -5.18 9.81 8.89
N TYR A 34 -3.90 9.72 8.49
CA TYR A 34 -3.21 8.44 8.37
C TYR A 34 -3.19 7.66 9.69
N LYS A 35 -2.79 8.32 10.80
CA LYS A 35 -2.75 7.69 12.12
C LYS A 35 -4.13 7.20 12.56
N GLU A 36 -5.17 7.97 12.30
CA GLU A 36 -6.55 7.62 12.61
C GLU A 36 -6.97 6.35 11.82
N ALA A 37 -6.66 6.30 10.53
CA ALA A 37 -6.90 5.13 9.71
C ALA A 37 -6.16 3.88 10.21
N ILE A 38 -4.88 4.02 10.58
CA ILE A 38 -4.07 2.88 11.06
C ILE A 38 -4.55 2.36 12.42
N VAL A 39 -5.06 3.23 13.29
CA VAL A 39 -5.68 2.80 14.58
C VAL A 39 -6.90 1.91 14.32
N LEU A 40 -7.76 2.26 13.36
CA LEU A 40 -8.91 1.41 12.98
C LEU A 40 -8.45 0.05 12.44
N LEU A 41 -7.47 0.06 11.54
CA LEU A 41 -6.96 -1.15 10.87
C LEU A 41 -6.13 -2.05 11.80
N GLY A 42 -5.60 -1.53 12.89
CA GLY A 42 -4.79 -2.26 13.88
C GLY A 42 -5.60 -2.83 15.04
N SER A 43 -6.93 -2.71 15.04
CA SER A 43 -7.78 -3.30 16.06
C SER A 43 -7.83 -4.83 15.94
N ASP A 44 -7.84 -5.53 17.08
CA ASP A 44 -8.01 -7.00 17.13
C ASP A 44 -9.40 -7.43 16.60
N SER A 45 -10.38 -6.52 16.61
CA SER A 45 -11.75 -6.73 16.15
C SER A 45 -12.10 -5.94 14.88
N VAL A 46 -11.10 -5.67 14.02
CA VAL A 46 -11.33 -4.91 12.78
C VAL A 46 -12.44 -5.54 11.94
N THR A 47 -13.35 -4.69 11.46
CA THR A 47 -14.49 -5.07 10.62
C THR A 47 -14.33 -4.55 9.19
N ILE A 48 -15.20 -4.99 8.28
CA ILE A 48 -15.24 -4.46 6.91
C ILE A 48 -15.63 -2.97 6.91
N ASP A 49 -16.49 -2.54 7.84
CA ASP A 49 -16.91 -1.13 7.97
C ASP A 49 -15.74 -0.25 8.44
N ASP A 50 -14.89 -0.75 9.35
CA ASP A 50 -13.65 -0.05 9.74
C ASP A 50 -12.72 0.12 8.55
N CYS A 51 -12.58 -0.90 7.71
CA CYS A 51 -11.80 -0.81 6.47
C CYS A 51 -12.38 0.24 5.50
N LEU A 52 -13.72 0.36 5.41
CA LEU A 52 -14.36 1.39 4.58
C LEU A 52 -14.20 2.80 5.16
N VAL A 53 -14.20 2.95 6.49
CA VAL A 53 -13.88 4.23 7.15
C VAL A 53 -12.42 4.58 6.92
N ALA A 54 -11.50 3.64 7.17
CA ALA A 54 -10.07 3.83 6.94
C ALA A 54 -9.76 4.20 5.49
N GLN A 55 -10.47 3.61 4.51
CA GLN A 55 -10.32 3.98 3.10
C GLN A 55 -10.57 5.48 2.86
N ARG A 56 -11.64 6.03 3.42
CA ARG A 56 -11.97 7.46 3.29
C ARG A 56 -10.94 8.35 3.96
N LEU A 57 -10.46 7.97 5.14
CA LEU A 57 -9.41 8.71 5.86
C LEU A 57 -8.10 8.73 5.07
N LEU A 58 -7.70 7.60 4.48
CA LEU A 58 -6.50 7.50 3.65
C LEU A 58 -6.61 8.32 2.35
N GLU A 59 -7.81 8.37 1.74
CA GLU A 59 -8.06 9.23 0.58
C GLU A 59 -7.94 10.72 0.95
N GLN A 60 -8.57 11.15 2.04
CA GLN A 60 -8.44 12.51 2.56
C GLN A 60 -6.99 12.85 2.94
N ALA A 61 -6.25 11.89 3.49
CA ALA A 61 -4.83 12.08 3.80
C ALA A 61 -3.98 12.33 2.56
N LEU A 62 -4.26 11.65 1.43
CA LEU A 62 -3.61 11.91 0.14
C LEU A 62 -4.05 13.23 -0.49
N ASP A 63 -5.30 13.64 -0.29
CA ASP A 63 -5.79 14.95 -0.73
C ASP A 63 -5.05 16.08 0.02
N ALA A 64 -4.76 15.88 1.31
CA ALA A 64 -4.00 16.82 2.12
C ALA A 64 -2.50 16.86 1.77
N ASP A 65 -1.87 15.69 1.57
CA ASP A 65 -0.48 15.57 1.13
C ASP A 65 -0.27 14.35 0.23
N SER A 66 -0.29 14.56 -1.07
CA SER A 66 -0.09 13.52 -2.09
C SER A 66 1.33 12.95 -2.15
N GLU A 67 2.28 13.52 -1.41
CA GLU A 67 3.66 13.04 -1.32
C GLU A 67 3.91 12.15 -0.10
N ASN A 68 2.91 11.94 0.75
CA ASN A 68 3.03 11.12 1.95
C ASN A 68 3.02 9.62 1.61
N ILE A 69 4.19 9.03 1.50
CA ILE A 69 4.36 7.60 1.09
C ILE A 69 3.76 6.62 2.11
N ASP A 70 3.74 6.96 3.40
CA ASP A 70 3.15 6.10 4.43
C ASP A 70 1.64 5.93 4.21
N VAL A 71 0.96 6.96 3.68
CA VAL A 71 -0.46 6.87 3.33
C VAL A 71 -0.70 5.88 2.18
N TYR A 72 0.16 5.88 1.17
CA TYR A 72 0.08 4.89 0.08
C TYR A 72 0.24 3.47 0.61
N PHE A 73 1.17 3.26 1.55
CA PHE A 73 1.36 1.96 2.19
C PHE A 73 0.09 1.50 2.93
N GLY A 74 -0.47 2.34 3.79
CA GLY A 74 -1.72 2.05 4.50
C GLY A 74 -2.88 1.78 3.54
N LYS A 75 -2.96 2.56 2.45
CA LYS A 75 -4.01 2.40 1.42
C LYS A 75 -3.89 1.07 0.67
N VAL A 76 -2.68 0.66 0.29
CA VAL A 76 -2.44 -0.65 -0.36
C VAL A 76 -2.88 -1.79 0.56
N LEU A 77 -2.49 -1.77 1.84
CA LEU A 77 -2.91 -2.78 2.81
C LEU A 77 -4.43 -2.84 2.97
N ASN A 78 -5.06 -1.66 3.08
CA ASN A 78 -6.51 -1.59 3.24
C ASN A 78 -7.26 -2.05 1.99
N GLU A 79 -6.76 -1.73 0.80
CA GLU A 79 -7.34 -2.20 -0.47
C GLU A 79 -7.25 -3.73 -0.61
N LEU A 80 -6.19 -4.35 -0.10
CA LEU A 80 -6.09 -5.80 0.00
C LEU A 80 -7.07 -6.37 1.04
N ASN A 81 -7.24 -5.74 2.22
CA ASN A 81 -8.26 -6.13 3.20
C ASN A 81 -9.67 -6.09 2.60
N LEU A 82 -9.96 -5.08 1.77
CA LEU A 82 -11.22 -4.93 1.05
C LEU A 82 -11.32 -5.84 -0.19
N TRP A 83 -10.37 -6.73 -0.42
CA TRP A 83 -10.23 -7.56 -1.59
C TRP A 83 -10.35 -6.76 -2.91
N ARG A 84 -9.60 -5.66 -3.00
CA ARG A 84 -9.53 -4.79 -4.19
C ARG A 84 -8.14 -4.82 -4.81
N PRO A 85 -7.67 -5.98 -5.33
CA PRO A 85 -6.28 -6.12 -5.80
C PRO A 85 -5.95 -5.16 -6.96
N ASP A 86 -6.90 -4.86 -7.83
CA ASP A 86 -6.69 -3.88 -8.92
C ASP A 86 -6.42 -2.47 -8.39
N SER A 87 -7.09 -2.07 -7.33
CA SER A 87 -6.84 -0.79 -6.68
C SER A 87 -5.48 -0.79 -5.98
N ALA A 88 -5.16 -1.83 -5.22
CA ALA A 88 -3.87 -1.99 -4.54
C ALA A 88 -2.69 -1.93 -5.54
N TYR A 89 -2.83 -2.57 -6.71
CA TYR A 89 -1.84 -2.48 -7.79
C TYR A 89 -1.65 -1.04 -8.29
N ARG A 90 -2.75 -0.30 -8.54
CA ARG A 90 -2.69 1.10 -8.99
C ARG A 90 -2.10 2.01 -7.91
N THR A 91 -2.52 1.84 -6.66
CA THR A 91 -2.00 2.62 -5.52
C THR A 91 -0.50 2.38 -5.32
N ALA A 92 -0.05 1.13 -5.40
CA ALA A 92 1.38 0.79 -5.34
C ALA A 92 2.16 1.41 -6.52
N SER A 93 1.59 1.42 -7.72
CA SER A 93 2.21 2.05 -8.90
C SER A 93 2.36 3.56 -8.72
N ALA A 94 1.33 4.24 -8.22
CA ALA A 94 1.37 5.67 -7.93
C ALA A 94 2.43 5.99 -6.84
N ALA A 95 2.55 5.16 -5.81
CA ALA A 95 3.57 5.31 -4.78
C ALA A 95 4.99 5.19 -5.36
N ILE A 96 5.24 4.22 -6.23
CA ILE A 96 6.54 4.04 -6.91
C ILE A 96 6.86 5.27 -7.76
N GLU A 97 5.89 5.81 -8.49
CA GLU A 97 6.07 7.03 -9.29
C GLU A 97 6.43 8.23 -8.41
N LYS A 98 5.74 8.41 -7.28
CA LYS A 98 6.03 9.47 -6.30
C LYS A 98 7.42 9.35 -5.69
N ILE A 99 7.87 8.15 -5.37
CA ILE A 99 9.24 7.91 -4.89
C ILE A 99 10.27 8.23 -5.97
N GLY A 100 9.92 8.02 -7.24
CA GLY A 100 10.82 8.21 -8.40
C GLY A 100 11.89 7.12 -8.52
N GLU A 101 12.66 7.15 -9.63
CA GLU A 101 13.64 6.13 -9.92
C GLU A 101 14.79 6.11 -8.91
N THR A 102 15.28 7.28 -8.52
CA THR A 102 16.43 7.46 -7.61
C THR A 102 16.05 7.66 -6.16
N GLY A 103 14.74 7.69 -5.86
CA GLY A 103 14.22 7.90 -4.53
C GLY A 103 14.58 6.76 -3.59
N LYS A 104 15.26 7.08 -2.48
CA LYS A 104 15.62 6.13 -1.42
C LYS A 104 14.48 6.02 -0.41
N ASN A 105 13.40 5.35 -0.78
CA ASN A 105 12.33 5.04 0.17
C ASN A 105 12.25 3.52 0.37
N ARG A 106 12.37 3.09 1.63
CA ARG A 106 12.36 1.67 2.01
C ARG A 106 11.07 0.93 1.64
N MET A 107 9.96 1.67 1.49
CA MET A 107 8.68 1.11 1.05
C MET A 107 8.64 0.75 -0.44
N LYS A 108 9.60 1.23 -1.25
CA LYS A 108 9.60 0.99 -2.70
C LYS A 108 9.63 -0.51 -3.04
N ALA A 109 10.48 -1.27 -2.35
CA ALA A 109 10.56 -2.72 -2.53
C ALA A 109 9.25 -3.42 -2.16
N TYR A 110 8.58 -2.97 -1.09
CA TYR A 110 7.27 -3.49 -0.70
C TYR A 110 6.21 -3.26 -1.79
N PHE A 111 6.14 -2.07 -2.38
CA PHE A 111 5.19 -1.79 -3.46
C PHE A 111 5.43 -2.67 -4.70
N TYR A 112 6.67 -2.89 -5.07
CA TYR A 112 7.02 -3.83 -6.13
C TYR A 112 6.63 -5.27 -5.77
N THR A 113 6.87 -5.69 -4.53
CA THR A 113 6.46 -7.02 -4.03
C THR A 113 4.95 -7.23 -4.16
N VAL A 114 4.14 -6.29 -3.68
CA VAL A 114 2.67 -6.36 -3.77
C VAL A 114 2.21 -6.42 -5.23
N LYS A 115 2.78 -5.58 -6.10
CA LYS A 115 2.45 -5.62 -7.54
C LYS A 115 2.77 -6.98 -8.15
N GLY A 116 3.93 -7.53 -7.83
CA GLY A 116 4.34 -8.84 -8.33
C GLY A 116 3.41 -9.96 -7.88
N PHE A 117 3.00 -9.98 -6.62
CA PHE A 117 2.05 -10.97 -6.12
C PHE A 117 0.67 -10.84 -6.77
N ILE A 118 0.18 -9.62 -6.97
CA ILE A 118 -1.10 -9.38 -7.64
C ILE A 118 -1.03 -9.82 -9.10
N ALA A 119 0.06 -9.51 -9.81
CA ALA A 119 0.27 -9.94 -11.18
C ALA A 119 0.32 -11.49 -11.29
N TYR A 120 1.01 -12.14 -10.34
CA TYR A 120 1.06 -13.59 -10.26
C TYR A 120 -0.33 -14.22 -10.06
N ASP A 121 -1.13 -13.69 -9.12
CA ASP A 121 -2.51 -14.16 -8.85
C ASP A 121 -3.44 -14.02 -10.08
N ARG A 122 -3.16 -13.06 -10.96
CA ARG A 122 -3.85 -12.85 -12.24
C ARG A 122 -3.37 -13.75 -13.38
N GLY A 123 -2.28 -14.49 -13.17
CA GLY A 123 -1.64 -15.30 -14.20
C GLY A 123 -0.78 -14.49 -15.18
N ASP A 124 -0.45 -13.22 -14.86
CA ASP A 124 0.49 -12.41 -15.64
C ASP A 124 1.93 -12.66 -15.16
N GLU A 125 2.47 -13.80 -15.58
CA GLU A 125 3.80 -14.26 -15.17
C GLU A 125 4.91 -13.26 -15.56
N ALA A 126 4.79 -12.60 -16.71
CA ALA A 126 5.80 -11.67 -17.18
C ALA A 126 5.86 -10.38 -16.32
N ASP A 127 4.70 -9.82 -15.98
CA ASP A 127 4.64 -8.67 -15.07
C ASP A 127 5.05 -9.09 -13.65
N ALA A 128 4.61 -10.26 -13.17
CA ALA A 128 5.01 -10.78 -11.87
C ALA A 128 6.53 -10.89 -11.75
N GLU A 129 7.19 -11.57 -12.68
CA GLU A 129 8.66 -11.72 -12.69
C GLU A 129 9.36 -10.35 -12.70
N LYS A 130 8.90 -9.42 -13.53
CA LYS A 130 9.45 -8.07 -13.60
C LYS A 130 9.35 -7.34 -12.25
N GLN A 131 8.15 -7.31 -11.64
CA GLN A 131 7.94 -6.58 -10.39
C GLN A 131 8.72 -7.21 -9.23
N LEU A 132 8.74 -8.54 -9.14
CA LEU A 132 9.43 -9.25 -8.08
C LEU A 132 10.96 -9.15 -8.22
N SER A 133 11.50 -9.12 -9.43
CA SER A 133 12.92 -8.89 -9.67
C SER A 133 13.35 -7.47 -9.26
N GLU A 134 12.53 -6.46 -9.52
CA GLU A 134 12.77 -5.08 -9.04
C GLU A 134 12.76 -5.03 -7.50
N ALA A 135 11.79 -5.69 -6.85
CA ALA A 135 11.76 -5.78 -5.40
C ALA A 135 13.02 -6.46 -4.84
N LEU A 136 13.43 -7.57 -5.44
CA LEU A 136 14.62 -8.34 -5.03
C LEU A 136 15.88 -7.48 -5.08
N SER A 137 16.09 -6.76 -6.19
CA SER A 137 17.22 -5.84 -6.37
C SER A 137 17.25 -4.73 -5.31
N LEU A 138 16.09 -4.17 -4.97
CA LEU A 138 15.97 -3.15 -3.93
C LEU A 138 16.31 -3.72 -2.54
N TYR A 139 15.81 -4.91 -2.18
CA TYR A 139 16.17 -5.55 -0.90
C TYR A 139 17.66 -5.88 -0.84
N GLU A 140 18.30 -6.25 -1.93
CA GLU A 140 19.75 -6.43 -2.01
C GLU A 140 20.48 -5.12 -1.68
N SER A 141 20.06 -4.02 -2.28
CA SER A 141 20.62 -2.70 -1.98
C SER A 141 20.42 -2.31 -0.52
N TYR A 142 19.22 -2.51 0.05
CA TYR A 142 18.94 -2.19 1.45
C TYR A 142 19.76 -3.04 2.42
N LEU A 143 19.97 -4.32 2.13
CA LEU A 143 20.80 -5.21 2.91
C LEU A 143 22.30 -4.90 2.81
N THR A 144 22.73 -4.18 1.78
CA THR A 144 24.10 -3.64 1.72
C THR A 144 24.31 -2.54 2.77
N GLU A 145 23.27 -1.75 3.06
CA GLU A 145 23.31 -0.68 4.07
C GLU A 145 23.06 -1.24 5.49
N ASP A 146 22.14 -2.22 5.63
CA ASP A 146 21.76 -2.84 6.91
C ASP A 146 21.64 -4.38 6.77
N PRO A 147 22.75 -5.10 6.78
CA PRO A 147 22.80 -6.53 6.46
C PRO A 147 22.12 -7.43 7.50
N ALA A 148 21.81 -6.91 8.69
CA ALA A 148 21.14 -7.66 9.77
C ALA A 148 19.66 -7.27 9.94
N ASN A 149 19.09 -6.50 9.03
CA ASN A 149 17.70 -6.09 9.08
C ASN A 149 16.77 -7.29 8.85
N MET A 150 16.06 -7.66 9.90
CA MET A 150 15.17 -8.83 9.89
C MET A 150 14.06 -8.74 8.85
N ASP A 151 13.45 -7.56 8.68
CA ASP A 151 12.36 -7.37 7.75
C ASP A 151 12.84 -7.50 6.29
N TYR A 152 14.02 -6.94 5.98
CA TYR A 152 14.59 -7.05 4.64
C TYR A 152 15.04 -8.48 4.33
N LEU A 153 15.62 -9.17 5.33
CA LEU A 153 16.01 -10.57 5.20
C LEU A 153 14.79 -11.47 4.98
N LEU A 154 13.71 -11.25 5.74
CA LEU A 154 12.47 -12.00 5.58
C LEU A 154 11.86 -11.77 4.18
N ASN A 155 11.65 -10.51 3.81
CA ASN A 155 11.04 -10.18 2.52
C ASN A 155 11.87 -10.70 1.35
N LYS A 156 13.20 -10.56 1.39
CA LYS A 156 14.07 -11.15 0.36
C LYS A 156 13.95 -12.67 0.33
N SER A 157 13.90 -13.34 1.49
CA SER A 157 13.74 -14.80 1.56
C SER A 157 12.41 -15.26 0.96
N VAL A 158 11.33 -14.53 1.20
CA VAL A 158 10.01 -14.78 0.59
C VAL A 158 10.09 -14.69 -0.93
N LEU A 159 10.72 -13.65 -1.47
CA LEU A 159 10.91 -13.49 -2.92
C LEU A 159 11.76 -14.61 -3.52
N LEU A 160 12.90 -14.93 -2.89
CA LEU A 160 13.76 -16.04 -3.33
C LEU A 160 13.02 -17.38 -3.31
N SER A 161 12.20 -17.63 -2.28
CA SER A 161 11.41 -18.86 -2.20
C SER A 161 10.44 -19.01 -3.37
N GLY A 162 9.84 -17.92 -3.81
CA GLY A 162 8.91 -17.92 -4.95
C GLY A 162 9.57 -17.98 -6.32
N LEU A 163 10.65 -17.23 -6.50
CA LEU A 163 11.36 -17.08 -7.78
C LEU A 163 12.35 -18.22 -8.05
N GLU A 164 13.09 -18.63 -7.04
CA GLU A 164 14.24 -19.55 -7.17
C GLU A 164 14.07 -20.86 -6.39
N GLY A 165 13.05 -20.93 -5.54
CA GLY A 165 12.72 -22.07 -4.72
C GLY A 165 13.17 -21.98 -3.27
N LYS A 166 12.49 -22.76 -2.42
CA LYS A 166 12.63 -22.71 -0.96
C LYS A 166 14.06 -22.97 -0.47
N GLN A 167 14.83 -23.83 -1.15
CA GLN A 167 16.20 -24.13 -0.75
C GLN A 167 17.11 -22.91 -0.90
N THR A 168 16.99 -22.13 -1.98
CA THR A 168 17.73 -20.87 -2.17
C THR A 168 17.46 -19.88 -1.05
N ALA A 169 16.20 -19.74 -0.64
CA ALA A 169 15.81 -18.87 0.48
C ALA A 169 16.42 -19.34 1.82
N LEU A 170 16.42 -20.64 2.10
CA LEU A 170 17.02 -21.21 3.31
C LEU A 170 18.53 -21.00 3.33
N ASP A 171 19.21 -21.23 2.21
CA ASP A 171 20.66 -21.00 2.07
C ASP A 171 21.02 -19.53 2.25
N PHE A 172 20.17 -18.62 1.78
CA PHE A 172 20.33 -17.18 1.98
C PHE A 172 20.22 -16.81 3.47
N ILE A 173 19.19 -17.31 4.19
CA ILE A 173 19.04 -17.09 5.64
C ILE A 173 20.24 -17.65 6.40
N ALA A 174 20.69 -18.86 6.07
CA ALA A 174 21.82 -19.51 6.73
C ALA A 174 23.12 -18.68 6.64
N LYS A 175 23.33 -17.98 5.50
CA LYS A 175 24.50 -17.13 5.26
C LYS A 175 24.36 -15.72 5.84
N SER A 176 23.20 -15.32 6.34
CA SER A 176 22.97 -14.00 6.92
C SER A 176 23.81 -13.78 8.19
N PRO A 177 24.12 -12.52 8.56
CA PRO A 177 24.93 -12.21 9.75
C PRO A 177 24.16 -12.32 11.07
N LEU A 178 22.97 -12.90 11.04
CA LEU A 178 22.10 -13.04 12.20
C LEU A 178 22.60 -14.10 13.18
N LYS A 179 22.17 -13.98 14.45
CA LYS A 179 22.31 -15.03 15.44
C LYS A 179 21.41 -16.22 15.08
N GLU A 180 21.76 -17.40 15.55
CA GLU A 180 21.04 -18.62 15.21
C GLU A 180 19.54 -18.57 15.60
N ALA A 181 19.21 -17.98 16.76
CA ALA A 181 17.80 -17.81 17.18
C ALA A 181 16.98 -16.96 16.17
N ASP A 182 17.58 -15.87 15.64
CA ASP A 182 16.92 -15.00 14.68
C ASP A 182 16.78 -15.70 13.32
N LYS A 183 17.78 -16.49 12.90
CA LYS A 183 17.69 -17.33 11.69
C LYS A 183 16.53 -18.32 11.79
N GLN A 184 16.38 -19.00 12.94
CA GLN A 184 15.29 -19.94 13.17
C GLN A 184 13.93 -19.24 13.15
N ALA A 185 13.82 -18.02 13.68
CA ALA A 185 12.60 -17.22 13.57
C ALA A 185 12.25 -16.89 12.10
N LEU A 186 13.23 -16.50 11.28
CA LEU A 186 13.01 -16.26 9.84
C LEU A 186 12.60 -17.53 9.10
N ILE A 187 13.25 -18.67 9.38
CA ILE A 187 12.90 -19.97 8.78
C ILE A 187 11.47 -20.35 9.14
N HIS A 188 11.06 -20.15 10.40
CA HIS A 188 9.69 -20.39 10.83
C HIS A 188 8.69 -19.52 10.07
N SER A 189 8.92 -18.20 10.04
CA SER A 189 8.05 -17.26 9.28
C SER A 189 7.97 -17.61 7.80
N LEU A 190 9.11 -17.98 7.18
CA LEU A 190 9.15 -18.42 5.79
C LEU A 190 8.36 -19.73 5.58
N SER A 191 8.33 -20.62 6.57
CA SER A 191 7.61 -21.90 6.45
C SER A 191 6.10 -21.75 6.48
N GLU A 192 5.60 -20.68 7.07
CA GLU A 192 4.18 -20.34 7.14
C GLU A 192 3.71 -19.56 5.91
N PHE A 193 4.64 -19.05 5.09
CA PHE A 193 4.31 -18.28 3.90
C PHE A 193 4.32 -19.17 2.65
N GLU A 194 3.19 -19.24 1.98
CA GLU A 194 3.04 -19.90 0.68
C GLU A 194 2.87 -18.84 -0.42
N PHE A 195 3.94 -18.62 -1.17
CA PHE A 195 4.00 -17.63 -2.24
C PHE A 195 2.80 -17.72 -3.21
N ARG A 196 2.40 -18.94 -3.56
CA ARG A 196 1.32 -19.22 -4.51
C ARG A 196 -0.09 -19.02 -3.95
N GLN A 197 -0.21 -18.78 -2.64
CA GLN A 197 -1.50 -18.62 -1.96
C GLN A 197 -1.77 -17.17 -1.56
N PHE A 198 -1.01 -16.21 -2.08
CA PHE A 198 -1.17 -14.80 -1.73
C PHE A 198 -2.62 -14.32 -1.92
N GLY A 199 -3.20 -14.55 -3.12
CA GLY A 199 -4.57 -14.16 -3.42
C GLY A 199 -5.60 -14.89 -2.54
N GLU A 200 -5.42 -16.18 -2.30
CA GLU A 200 -6.29 -16.97 -1.43
C GLU A 200 -6.24 -16.49 0.02
N THR A 201 -5.04 -16.16 0.52
CA THR A 201 -4.84 -15.63 1.88
C THR A 201 -5.57 -14.32 2.09
N TRP A 202 -5.45 -13.38 1.15
CA TRP A 202 -6.13 -12.09 1.26
C TRP A 202 -7.64 -12.20 1.07
N ARG A 203 -8.11 -13.10 0.22
CA ARG A 203 -9.54 -13.40 0.08
C ARG A 203 -10.12 -13.97 1.36
N ALA A 204 -9.45 -14.96 1.96
CA ALA A 204 -9.87 -15.53 3.23
C ALA A 204 -9.90 -14.48 4.36
N LYS A 205 -8.93 -13.58 4.39
CA LYS A 205 -8.92 -12.45 5.34
C LYS A 205 -10.11 -11.52 5.12
N HIS A 206 -10.41 -11.15 3.88
CA HIS A 206 -11.58 -10.34 3.53
C HIS A 206 -12.88 -11.00 4.00
N ASP A 207 -13.07 -12.30 3.72
CA ASP A 207 -14.26 -13.04 4.11
C ASP A 207 -14.44 -13.08 5.64
N ALA A 208 -13.34 -13.20 6.38
CA ALA A 208 -13.34 -13.11 7.83
C ALA A 208 -13.75 -11.71 8.34
N LEU A 209 -13.29 -10.62 7.70
CA LEU A 209 -13.68 -9.26 8.04
C LEU A 209 -15.19 -9.01 7.79
N VAL A 210 -15.72 -9.56 6.70
CA VAL A 210 -17.17 -9.48 6.40
C VAL A 210 -17.98 -10.25 7.46
N ALA A 211 -17.52 -11.44 7.84
CA ALA A 211 -18.21 -12.24 8.87
C ALA A 211 -18.22 -11.53 10.23
N ASN A 212 -17.11 -10.90 10.64
CA ASN A 212 -17.03 -10.13 11.89
C ASN A 212 -18.02 -8.96 11.90
N GLY A 213 -18.14 -8.20 10.81
CA GLY A 213 -19.11 -7.10 10.70
C GLY A 213 -20.57 -7.54 10.79
N GLN A 214 -20.89 -8.78 10.41
CA GLN A 214 -22.26 -9.31 10.50
C GLN A 214 -22.65 -9.75 11.93
N THR A 215 -21.68 -10.10 12.77
CA THR A 215 -21.94 -10.54 14.15
C THR A 215 -22.24 -9.38 15.10
N GLU A 216 -21.81 -8.17 14.80
CA GLU A 216 -22.07 -6.97 15.63
C GLU A 216 -23.45 -6.34 15.37
N THR A 217 -24.15 -6.73 14.30
CA THR A 217 -25.47 -6.18 13.91
C THR A 217 -26.65 -7.04 14.35
N ASN A 218 -26.43 -8.15 15.04
CA ASN A 218 -27.45 -9.04 15.64
C ASN A 218 -27.42 -8.96 17.17
#